data_f046e89cdba9f963bdbfc60bbee9ba25
#
_entry.id   f046e89cdba9f963bdbfc60bbee9ba25
#
_cell.length_a   1.000
_cell.length_b   1.000
_cell.length_c   1.000
_cell.angle_alpha   90.00
_cell.angle_beta   90.00
_cell.angle_gamma   90.00
#
_symmetry.space_group_name_H-M   'P 1'
#
loop_
_entity.id
_entity.type
_entity.pdbx_description
1 polymer ?
#
loop_
_entity_poly.entity_id
_entity_poly.type
_entity_poly.pdbx_seq_one_letter_code
_entity_poly.pdbx_strand_id
1 'polypeptide(L)'
;MATTRRAKAYSKRKPVVNTRHSKRQQFSYVKAVPHQKIVKFNMGDPKAFNEGKFNIKMGMLACENIQIRDMALEAARQSIHKYLTNLLQKNYFLRCNTFPHNIL
;
A
#
# COMPACT_ATOMS: atom_id res chain seq x y z
N MET A 1 17.09 -12.56 2.13
CA MET A 1 15.71 -12.08 1.94
C MET A 1 14.73 -13.06 2.55
N ALA A 2 13.81 -12.54 3.33
CA ALA A 2 12.71 -13.37 3.82
C ALA A 2 11.84 -13.81 2.64
N THR A 3 11.53 -15.10 2.56
CA THR A 3 10.64 -15.63 1.53
C THR A 3 9.21 -15.17 1.81
N THR A 4 8.54 -14.67 0.79
CA THR A 4 7.14 -14.30 0.89
C THR A 4 6.27 -15.54 1.00
N ARG A 5 5.24 -15.48 1.85
CA ARG A 5 4.25 -16.55 1.93
C ARG A 5 3.44 -16.63 0.64
N ARG A 6 3.02 -17.83 0.29
CA ARG A 6 2.14 -18.02 -0.87
C ARG A 6 0.79 -17.32 -0.63
N ALA A 7 0.16 -16.85 -1.71
CA ALA A 7 -1.14 -16.19 -1.63
C ALA A 7 -2.22 -17.03 -0.94
N LYS A 8 -2.14 -18.36 -1.08
CA LYS A 8 -3.07 -19.29 -0.43
C LYS A 8 -3.11 -19.13 1.10
N ALA A 9 -2.01 -18.72 1.73
CA ALA A 9 -1.96 -18.50 3.17
C ALA A 9 -2.90 -17.39 3.63
N TYR A 10 -3.26 -16.47 2.73
CA TYR A 10 -4.12 -15.32 3.01
C TYR A 10 -5.48 -15.40 2.33
N SER A 11 -5.79 -16.52 1.69
CA SER A 11 -7.03 -16.67 0.91
C SER A 11 -8.27 -16.74 1.79
N LYS A 12 -8.14 -17.22 3.01
CA LYS A 12 -9.26 -17.28 3.95
C LYS A 12 -9.32 -16.00 4.76
N ARG A 13 -10.50 -15.36 4.73
CA ARG A 13 -10.75 -14.17 5.54
C ARG A 13 -10.77 -14.56 7.01
N LYS A 14 -9.90 -13.94 7.79
CA LYS A 14 -9.96 -14.08 9.24
C LYS A 14 -11.07 -13.18 9.78
N PRO A 15 -11.89 -13.66 10.73
CA PRO A 15 -12.98 -12.85 11.29
C PRO A 15 -12.46 -11.62 12.05
N VAL A 16 -11.25 -11.69 12.59
CA VAL A 16 -10.62 -10.57 13.30
C VAL A 16 -9.22 -10.37 12.73
N VAL A 17 -8.94 -9.17 12.26
CA VAL A 17 -7.62 -8.78 11.75
C VAL A 17 -6.80 -8.14 12.86
N ASN A 18 -5.49 -8.08 12.69
CA ASN A 18 -4.56 -7.55 13.69
C ASN A 18 -4.57 -8.34 14.99
N THR A 19 -4.71 -9.66 14.90
CA THR A 19 -4.88 -10.49 16.08
C THR A 19 -3.67 -11.38 16.34
N ARG A 20 -3.34 -11.48 17.59
CA ARG A 20 -2.59 -12.59 18.15
C ARG A 20 -3.50 -13.82 18.15
N HIS A 21 -2.95 -15.04 18.03
CA HIS A 21 -3.72 -16.29 18.12
C HIS A 21 -4.27 -16.54 19.55
N SER A 22 -5.16 -15.68 19.98
CA SER A 22 -5.84 -15.83 21.26
C SER A 22 -7.31 -16.12 21.04
N LYS A 23 -7.87 -17.05 21.85
CA LYS A 23 -9.31 -17.34 21.84
C LYS A 23 -10.14 -16.19 22.38
N ARG A 24 -9.55 -15.34 23.22
CA ARG A 24 -10.24 -14.18 23.79
C ARG A 24 -9.90 -12.93 22.99
N GLN A 25 -10.93 -12.28 22.48
CA GLN A 25 -10.77 -11.10 21.62
C GLN A 25 -10.00 -9.97 22.31
N GLN A 26 -10.21 -9.75 23.60
CA GLN A 26 -9.52 -8.70 24.36
C GLN A 26 -8.00 -8.87 24.41
N PHE A 27 -7.51 -10.10 24.24
CA PHE A 27 -6.07 -10.39 24.19
C PHE A 27 -5.56 -10.63 22.78
N SER A 28 -6.42 -10.45 21.77
CA SER A 28 -6.08 -10.66 20.37
C SER A 28 -5.48 -9.39 19.76
N TYR A 29 -4.26 -9.06 20.14
CA TYR A 29 -3.54 -7.92 19.58
C TYR A 29 -2.11 -8.32 19.23
N VAL A 30 -1.51 -7.60 18.30
CA VAL A 30 -0.13 -7.82 17.89
C VAL A 30 0.75 -6.82 18.64
N LYS A 31 1.62 -7.33 19.53
CA LYS A 31 2.53 -6.49 20.31
C LYS A 31 3.61 -5.87 19.42
N ALA A 32 4.22 -6.69 18.57
CA ALA A 32 5.27 -6.25 17.66
C ALA A 32 4.66 -6.09 16.27
N VAL A 33 4.29 -4.87 15.93
CA VAL A 33 3.74 -4.55 14.62
C VAL A 33 4.88 -4.59 13.60
N PRO A 34 4.82 -5.45 12.57
CA PRO A 34 5.84 -5.48 11.54
C PRO A 34 5.84 -4.18 10.75
N HIS A 35 7.02 -3.74 10.35
CA HIS A 35 7.16 -2.54 9.55
C HIS A 35 6.58 -2.77 8.15
N GLN A 36 5.72 -1.86 7.72
CA GLN A 36 5.12 -1.94 6.38
C GLN A 36 6.19 -1.67 5.30
N LYS A 37 6.01 -2.27 4.12
CA LYS A 37 7.02 -2.24 3.06
C LYS A 37 6.95 -1.04 2.13
N ILE A 38 5.89 -0.25 2.21
CA ILE A 38 5.74 0.94 1.36
C ILE A 38 6.67 2.04 1.86
N VAL A 39 7.63 2.41 1.03
CA VAL A 39 8.68 3.37 1.43
C VAL A 39 8.16 4.80 1.42
N LYS A 40 7.41 5.17 0.37
CA LYS A 40 6.88 6.53 0.22
C LYS A 40 5.43 6.50 -0.21
N PHE A 41 4.63 7.40 0.34
CA PHE A 41 3.22 7.54 -0.02
C PHE A 41 2.98 8.70 -0.97
N ASN A 42 3.81 9.74 -0.91
CA ASN A 42 3.72 10.90 -1.78
C ASN A 42 5.03 11.10 -2.52
N MET A 43 4.95 11.28 -3.83
CA MET A 43 6.11 11.48 -4.70
C MET A 43 5.81 12.56 -5.73
N GLY A 44 6.87 13.18 -6.25
CA GLY A 44 6.77 14.21 -7.28
C GLY A 44 6.83 15.61 -6.69
N ASP A 45 6.06 16.52 -7.25
CA ASP A 45 6.04 17.92 -6.85
C ASP A 45 4.74 18.29 -6.14
N PRO A 46 4.75 18.32 -4.78
CA PRO A 46 3.56 18.65 -4.01
C PRO A 46 3.14 20.12 -4.15
N LYS A 47 4.08 21.02 -4.39
CA LYS A 47 3.76 22.44 -4.57
C LYS A 47 2.94 22.67 -5.83
N ALA A 48 3.35 22.08 -6.94
CA ALA A 48 2.61 22.19 -8.19
C ALA A 48 1.22 21.54 -8.08
N PHE A 49 1.10 20.46 -7.33
CA PHE A 49 -0.19 19.82 -7.07
C PHE A 49 -1.11 20.72 -6.26
N ASN A 50 -0.61 21.35 -5.20
CA ASN A 50 -1.39 22.26 -4.35
C ASN A 50 -1.81 23.53 -5.10
N GLU A 51 -0.98 23.99 -6.04
CA GLU A 51 -1.27 25.15 -6.89
C GLU A 51 -2.20 24.82 -8.06
N GLY A 52 -2.55 23.54 -8.23
CA GLY A 52 -3.46 23.11 -9.29
C GLY A 52 -2.89 23.18 -10.70
N LYS A 53 -1.58 23.06 -10.85
CA LYS A 53 -0.91 23.13 -12.17
C LYS A 53 -1.11 21.89 -13.02
N PHE A 54 -1.58 20.78 -12.45
CA PHE A 54 -1.79 19.53 -13.15
C PHE A 54 -3.23 19.43 -13.65
N ASN A 55 -3.39 19.39 -14.97
CA ASN A 55 -4.71 19.32 -15.61
C ASN A 55 -5.25 17.90 -15.69
N ILE A 56 -4.36 16.90 -15.75
CA ILE A 56 -4.74 15.51 -15.93
C ILE A 56 -4.66 14.80 -14.57
N LYS A 57 -5.76 14.14 -14.20
CA LYS A 57 -5.84 13.30 -13.02
C LYS A 57 -6.16 11.88 -13.43
N MET A 58 -5.38 10.94 -12.93
CA MET A 58 -5.58 9.52 -13.17
C MET A 58 -5.64 8.79 -11.84
N GLY A 59 -6.45 7.77 -11.77
CA GLY A 59 -6.59 6.96 -10.58
C GLY A 59 -6.66 5.48 -10.89
N MET A 60 -6.16 4.68 -9.97
CA MET A 60 -6.31 3.24 -10.01
C MET A 60 -7.27 2.84 -8.90
N LEU A 61 -8.39 2.25 -9.28
CA LEU A 61 -9.45 1.86 -8.38
C LEU A 61 -9.60 0.34 -8.35
N ALA A 62 -9.75 -0.22 -7.15
CA ALA A 62 -10.10 -1.62 -7.03
C ALA A 62 -11.58 -1.82 -7.37
N CYS A 63 -11.87 -2.73 -8.30
CA CYS A 63 -13.24 -3.03 -8.73
C CYS A 63 -13.93 -4.06 -7.84
N GLU A 64 -13.17 -4.78 -7.05
CA GLU A 64 -13.67 -5.85 -6.18
C GLU A 64 -13.12 -5.69 -4.76
N ASN A 65 -13.75 -6.34 -3.80
CA ASN A 65 -13.24 -6.41 -2.44
C ASN A 65 -12.07 -7.39 -2.41
N ILE A 66 -10.87 -6.87 -2.28
CA ILE A 66 -9.63 -7.65 -2.30
C ILE A 66 -8.72 -7.28 -1.15
N GLN A 67 -7.82 -8.19 -0.82
CA GLN A 67 -6.69 -7.91 0.06
C GLN A 67 -5.44 -7.73 -0.78
N ILE A 68 -4.75 -6.62 -0.59
CA ILE A 68 -3.52 -6.31 -1.32
C ILE A 68 -2.37 -6.30 -0.33
N ARG A 69 -1.32 -7.05 -0.65
CA ARG A 69 -0.12 -7.06 0.17
C ARG A 69 0.62 -5.73 0.05
N ASP A 70 1.26 -5.32 1.15
CA ASP A 70 2.12 -4.14 1.16
C ASP A 70 3.26 -4.24 0.14
N MET A 71 3.83 -5.43 -0.05
CA MET A 71 4.87 -5.66 -1.05
C MET A 71 4.36 -5.45 -2.47
N ALA A 72 3.12 -5.82 -2.76
CA ALA A 72 2.51 -5.59 -4.07
C ALA A 72 2.30 -4.10 -4.32
N LEU A 73 1.86 -3.36 -3.32
CA LEU A 73 1.71 -1.90 -3.41
C LEU A 73 3.06 -1.22 -3.62
N GLU A 74 4.10 -1.68 -2.95
CA GLU A 74 5.45 -1.14 -3.12
C GLU A 74 5.99 -1.41 -4.54
N ALA A 75 5.79 -2.62 -5.06
CA ALA A 75 6.19 -2.94 -6.42
C ALA A 75 5.47 -2.07 -7.44
N ALA A 76 4.17 -1.86 -7.26
CA ALA A 76 3.37 -0.98 -8.12
C ALA A 76 3.86 0.47 -8.03
N ARG A 77 4.13 0.96 -6.83
CA ARG A 77 4.67 2.31 -6.62
C ARG A 77 5.98 2.50 -7.37
N GLN A 78 6.91 1.58 -7.22
CA GLN A 78 8.21 1.66 -7.89
C GLN A 78 8.07 1.66 -9.41
N SER A 79 7.22 0.82 -9.94
CA SER A 79 6.99 0.74 -11.39
C SER A 79 6.39 2.02 -11.94
N ILE A 80 5.39 2.55 -11.28
CA ILE A 80 4.72 3.80 -11.70
C ILE A 80 5.70 4.97 -11.58
N HIS A 81 6.42 5.06 -10.46
CA HIS A 81 7.41 6.11 -10.24
C HIS A 81 8.49 6.13 -11.31
N LYS A 82 9.03 4.96 -11.65
CA LYS A 82 10.05 4.83 -12.68
C LYS A 82 9.53 5.29 -14.04
N TYR A 83 8.32 4.86 -14.40
CA TYR A 83 7.71 5.22 -15.67
C TYR A 83 7.44 6.72 -15.77
N LEU A 84 6.87 7.31 -14.75
CA LEU A 84 6.57 8.75 -14.72
C LEU A 84 7.84 9.60 -14.70
N THR A 85 8.87 9.17 -13.99
CA THR A 85 10.15 9.87 -13.96
C THR A 85 10.80 9.89 -15.34
N ASN A 86 10.72 8.79 -16.09
CA ASN A 86 11.27 8.74 -17.44
C ASN A 86 10.51 9.65 -18.42
N LEU A 87 9.19 9.78 -18.25
CA LEU A 87 8.37 10.58 -19.17
C LEU A 87 8.30 12.07 -18.77
N LEU A 88 8.08 12.33 -17.49
CA LEU A 88 7.72 13.67 -17.01
C LEU A 88 8.76 14.29 -16.09
N GLN A 89 9.81 13.54 -15.75
CA GLN A 89 10.82 13.95 -14.77
C GLN A 89 10.18 14.29 -13.42
N LYS A 90 10.15 15.56 -13.01
CA LYS A 90 9.53 15.99 -11.75
C LYS A 90 8.13 16.62 -11.93
N ASN A 91 7.61 16.66 -13.14
CA ASN A 91 6.34 17.33 -13.45
C ASN A 91 5.12 16.41 -13.22
N TYR A 92 5.07 15.74 -12.08
CA TYR A 92 3.95 14.87 -11.69
C TYR A 92 3.81 14.86 -10.19
N PHE A 93 2.66 14.39 -9.73
CA PHE A 93 2.43 14.08 -8.31
C PHE A 93 1.75 12.72 -8.22
N LEU A 94 2.37 11.81 -7.49
CA LEU A 94 1.87 10.47 -7.26
C LEU A 94 1.57 10.29 -5.77
N ARG A 95 0.35 9.87 -5.46
CA ARG A 95 -0.07 9.59 -4.09
C ARG A 95 -0.59 8.18 -3.96
N CYS A 96 -0.11 7.48 -2.94
CA CYS A 96 -0.68 6.21 -2.51
C CYS A 96 -1.65 6.48 -1.37
N ASN A 97 -2.95 6.27 -1.60
CA ASN A 97 -3.99 6.55 -0.61
C ASN A 97 -4.23 5.39 0.35
N THR A 98 -3.67 4.23 0.05
CA THR A 98 -3.87 3.03 0.87
C THR A 98 -2.73 2.85 1.85
N PHE A 99 -3.07 2.49 3.09
CA PHE A 99 -2.10 2.15 4.12
C PHE A 99 -2.37 0.74 4.63
N PRO A 100 -1.34 -0.10 4.80
CA PRO A 100 -1.53 -1.47 5.27
C PRO A 100 -1.73 -1.50 6.79
N HIS A 101 -2.98 -1.41 7.23
CA HIS A 101 -3.33 -1.48 8.65
C HIS A 101 -3.46 -2.91 9.16
N ASN A 102 -3.85 -3.85 8.28
CA ASN A 102 -4.14 -5.22 8.68
C ASN A 102 -2.87 -6.06 8.71
N ILE A 103 -2.69 -6.79 9.78
CA ILE A 103 -1.56 -7.69 9.98
C ILE A 103 -2.07 -9.13 9.93
N LEU A 104 -1.52 -9.91 9.01
CA LEU A 104 -1.92 -11.30 8.81
C LEU A 104 -0.77 -12.27 9.10
#